data_89f69376bc01136599bff7b27253cbcb
#
_entry.id   89f69376bc01136599bff7b27253cbcb
#
_cell.length_a   1.000
_cell.length_b   1.000
_cell.length_c   1.000
_cell.angle_alpha   90.00
_cell.angle_beta   90.00
_cell.angle_gamma   90.00
#
_symmetry.space_group_name_H-M   'P 1'
#
loop_
_entity.id
_entity.type
_entity.pdbx_description
1 polymer ?
#
loop_
_entity_poly.entity_id
_entity_poly.type
_entity_poly.pdbx_seq_one_letter_code
_entity_poly.pdbx_strand_id
1 'polypeptide(L)'
;MKRYSFKYKFQIPANTDIGERFYIGHYGTIVINPKAKIGRNCNIAHNVTIGQTNRGKLKGYPSIGECVWIGTGSVIVGCIKIGSNVLIAHNSFVNIDIPDFSLVLGNPCRILSKENPCDGYINHILK
;
A
#
# COMPACT_ATOMS: atom_id res chain seq x y z
N MET A 1 -10.21 7.77 13.50
CA MET A 1 -10.23 6.61 12.61
C MET A 1 -10.55 5.35 13.38
N LYS A 2 -11.26 4.42 12.79
CA LYS A 2 -11.57 3.15 13.42
C LYS A 2 -10.34 2.24 13.43
N ARG A 3 -10.20 1.47 14.50
CA ARG A 3 -9.19 0.44 14.57
C ARG A 3 -9.72 -0.85 13.93
N TYR A 4 -9.05 -1.32 12.90
CA TYR A 4 -9.28 -2.63 12.34
C TYR A 4 -8.45 -3.62 13.14
N SER A 5 -9.11 -4.43 13.94
CA SER A 5 -8.43 -5.08 15.05
C SER A 5 -8.31 -6.59 14.88
N PHE A 6 -7.93 -7.22 15.97
CA PHE A 6 -7.63 -8.62 16.16
C PHE A 6 -8.66 -9.61 15.60
N LYS A 7 -9.92 -9.23 15.50
CA LYS A 7 -10.96 -10.11 14.94
C LYS A 7 -10.61 -10.61 13.53
N TYR A 8 -9.90 -9.78 12.74
CA TYR A 8 -9.52 -10.11 11.37
C TYR A 8 -8.01 -10.15 11.19
N LYS A 9 -7.24 -10.16 12.29
CA LYS A 9 -5.78 -10.11 12.27
C LYS A 9 -5.23 -8.86 11.59
N PHE A 10 -5.96 -7.76 11.72
CA PHE A 10 -5.50 -6.47 11.21
C PHE A 10 -4.76 -5.72 12.31
N GLN A 11 -3.58 -5.24 11.99
CA GLN A 11 -2.80 -4.37 12.87
C GLN A 11 -2.71 -2.99 12.22
N ILE A 12 -3.79 -2.26 12.32
CA ILE A 12 -3.90 -0.91 11.80
C ILE A 12 -4.27 -0.01 12.97
N PRO A 13 -3.31 0.75 13.52
CA PRO A 13 -3.60 1.63 14.65
C PRO A 13 -4.63 2.70 14.28
N ALA A 14 -5.44 3.08 15.26
CA ALA A 14 -6.54 4.02 15.05
C ALA A 14 -6.08 5.40 14.56
N ASN A 15 -4.84 5.78 14.86
CA ASN A 15 -4.29 7.08 14.46
C ASN A 15 -3.53 7.05 13.14
N THR A 16 -3.58 5.96 12.39
CA THR A 16 -2.96 5.87 11.08
C THR A 16 -3.68 6.78 10.09
N ASP A 17 -2.92 7.53 9.31
CA ASP A 17 -3.45 8.47 8.34
C ASP A 17 -3.85 7.72 7.06
N ILE A 18 -5.13 7.37 6.98
CA ILE A 18 -5.68 6.63 5.83
C ILE A 18 -6.81 7.45 5.23
N GLY A 19 -6.74 7.71 3.94
CA GLY A 19 -7.75 8.44 3.20
C GLY A 19 -9.07 7.69 3.08
N GLU A 20 -10.06 8.37 2.51
CA GLU A 20 -11.39 7.81 2.31
C GLU A 20 -11.38 6.67 1.30
N ARG A 21 -12.39 5.80 1.39
CA ARG A 21 -12.57 4.65 0.48
C ARG A 21 -11.40 3.67 0.52
N PHE A 22 -10.86 3.48 1.70
CA PHE A 22 -9.90 2.43 1.94
C PHE A 22 -10.62 1.08 1.95
N TYR A 23 -10.17 0.16 1.12
CA TYR A 23 -10.82 -1.13 0.96
C TYR A 23 -9.84 -2.27 1.23
N ILE A 24 -10.29 -3.22 2.05
CA ILE A 24 -9.55 -4.44 2.35
C ILE A 24 -10.33 -5.59 1.71
N GLY A 25 -9.75 -6.22 0.69
CA GLY A 25 -10.44 -7.18 -0.14
C GLY A 25 -10.70 -8.54 0.50
N HIS A 26 -9.84 -8.97 1.43
CA HIS A 26 -9.93 -10.30 2.02
C HIS A 26 -9.54 -10.29 3.48
N TYR A 27 -10.02 -11.29 4.22
CA TYR A 27 -9.55 -11.52 5.59
C TYR A 27 -8.12 -12.05 5.56
N GLY A 28 -7.35 -11.69 6.56
CA GLY A 28 -5.98 -12.16 6.69
C GLY A 28 -5.15 -11.16 7.48
N THR A 29 -3.85 -11.42 7.57
CA THR A 29 -2.96 -10.53 8.30
C THR A 29 -2.65 -9.31 7.46
N ILE A 30 -2.87 -8.13 8.03
CA ILE A 30 -2.47 -6.85 7.43
C ILE A 30 -1.82 -6.03 8.53
N VAL A 31 -0.60 -5.55 8.27
CA VAL A 31 0.15 -4.74 9.22
C VAL A 31 0.48 -3.41 8.58
N ILE A 32 0.03 -2.32 9.19
CA ILE A 32 0.31 -0.98 8.72
C ILE A 32 0.95 -0.18 9.85
N ASN A 33 2.14 0.38 9.58
CA ASN A 33 2.81 1.23 10.54
C ASN A 33 1.96 2.48 10.80
N PRO A 34 1.78 2.89 12.07
CA PRO A 34 0.90 4.03 12.40
C PRO A 34 1.36 5.35 11.81
N LYS A 35 2.61 5.48 11.42
CA LYS A 35 3.14 6.71 10.83
C LYS A 35 3.11 6.70 9.31
N ALA A 36 2.77 5.58 8.69
CA ALA A 36 2.57 5.54 7.24
C ALA A 36 1.37 6.39 6.84
N LYS A 37 1.41 6.91 5.62
CA LYS A 37 0.30 7.68 5.06
C LYS A 37 -0.25 6.94 3.85
N ILE A 38 -1.56 6.84 3.77
CA ILE A 38 -2.25 6.17 2.66
C ILE A 38 -3.30 7.12 2.12
N GLY A 39 -3.24 7.43 0.85
CA GLY A 39 -4.20 8.28 0.18
C GLY A 39 -5.56 7.61 0.05
N ARG A 40 -6.52 8.31 -0.51
CA ARG A 40 -7.87 7.78 -0.68
C ARG A 40 -7.96 6.82 -1.86
N ASN A 41 -9.02 6.01 -1.89
CA ASN A 41 -9.32 5.03 -2.93
C ASN A 41 -8.25 3.94 -3.05
N CYS A 42 -7.63 3.54 -1.95
CA CYS A 42 -6.63 2.48 -1.94
C CYS A 42 -7.26 1.16 -1.56
N ASN A 43 -6.85 0.10 -2.25
CA ASN A 43 -7.28 -1.27 -1.97
C ASN A 43 -6.07 -2.10 -1.55
N ILE A 44 -6.24 -2.86 -0.47
CA ILE A 44 -5.18 -3.72 0.05
C ILE A 44 -5.69 -5.15 0.16
N ALA A 45 -4.92 -6.10 -0.35
CA ALA A 45 -5.20 -7.52 -0.18
C ALA A 45 -4.61 -8.03 1.15
N HIS A 46 -4.82 -9.30 1.44
CA HIS A 46 -4.34 -9.89 2.70
C HIS A 46 -2.81 -10.11 2.68
N ASN A 47 -2.24 -10.30 3.85
CA ASN A 47 -0.79 -10.51 4.06
C ASN A 47 0.09 -9.38 3.54
N VAL A 48 -0.43 -8.16 3.55
CA VAL A 48 0.33 -6.97 3.16
C VAL A 48 0.96 -6.34 4.40
N THR A 49 2.21 -5.92 4.26
CA THR A 49 2.92 -5.19 5.30
C THR A 49 3.35 -3.83 4.75
N ILE A 50 2.93 -2.78 5.44
CA ILE A 50 3.38 -1.41 5.19
C ILE A 50 4.14 -0.98 6.43
N GLY A 51 5.46 -1.00 6.36
CA GLY A 51 6.30 -0.91 7.54
C GLY A 51 7.40 0.13 7.44
N GLN A 52 8.15 0.22 8.53
CA GLN A 52 9.28 1.16 8.59
C GLN A 52 10.60 0.43 8.39
N THR A 53 11.58 1.18 7.93
CA THR A 53 12.98 0.77 7.92
C THR A 53 13.68 1.53 9.04
N ASN A 54 14.43 0.82 9.86
CA ASN A 54 15.04 1.38 11.06
C ASN A 54 16.44 1.94 10.85
N ARG A 55 17.07 1.65 9.72
CA ARG A 55 18.46 2.01 9.45
C ARG A 55 18.66 2.45 8.01
N GLY A 56 19.72 3.18 7.79
CA GLY A 56 20.21 3.55 6.47
C GLY A 56 19.47 4.72 5.85
N LYS A 57 19.65 4.85 4.54
CA LYS A 57 19.09 5.97 3.77
C LYS A 57 17.56 5.96 3.73
N LEU A 58 16.98 4.77 3.86
CA LEU A 58 15.51 4.61 3.79
C LEU A 58 14.87 4.57 5.18
N LYS A 59 15.57 5.02 6.20
CA LYS A 59 15.00 5.06 7.55
C LYS A 59 13.72 5.88 7.55
N GLY A 60 12.64 5.27 8.02
CA GLY A 60 11.34 5.91 8.06
C GLY A 60 10.24 5.00 7.56
N TYR A 61 9.15 5.58 7.12
CA TYR A 61 7.92 4.88 6.76
C TYR A 61 7.36 5.44 5.46
N PRO A 62 6.55 4.63 4.73
CA PRO A 62 6.12 5.02 3.40
C PRO A 62 4.97 6.02 3.39
N SER A 63 4.89 6.76 2.30
CA SER A 63 3.75 7.58 1.94
C SER A 63 3.19 7.04 0.63
N ILE A 64 1.91 6.68 0.62
CA ILE A 64 1.23 6.06 -0.51
C ILE A 64 0.19 7.03 -1.05
N GLY A 65 0.19 7.24 -2.36
CA GLY A 65 -0.72 8.15 -3.02
C GLY A 65 -2.15 7.63 -3.10
N GLU A 66 -2.92 8.18 -4.03
CA GLU A 66 -4.32 7.81 -4.22
C GLU A 66 -4.47 6.73 -5.30
N CYS A 67 -5.53 5.94 -5.22
CA CYS A 67 -5.84 4.91 -6.20
C CYS A 67 -4.68 3.92 -6.37
N VAL A 68 -4.21 3.36 -5.26
CA VAL A 68 -3.16 2.36 -5.24
C VAL A 68 -3.76 1.01 -4.87
N TRP A 69 -3.48 0.00 -5.67
CA TRP A 69 -3.90 -1.38 -5.41
C TRP A 69 -2.68 -2.19 -5.00
N ILE A 70 -2.75 -2.84 -3.84
CA ILE A 70 -1.62 -3.58 -3.28
C ILE A 70 -2.00 -5.05 -3.17
N GLY A 71 -1.29 -5.89 -3.92
CA GLY A 71 -1.55 -7.31 -4.00
C GLY A 71 -1.07 -8.09 -2.80
N THR A 72 -1.61 -9.30 -2.65
CA THR A 72 -1.34 -10.23 -1.56
C THR A 72 0.15 -10.47 -1.36
N GLY A 73 0.58 -10.45 -0.11
CA GLY A 73 1.95 -10.79 0.27
C GLY A 73 2.98 -9.71 0.01
N SER A 74 2.55 -8.55 -0.47
CA SER A 74 3.49 -7.46 -0.76
C SER A 74 3.99 -6.79 0.51
N VAL A 75 5.24 -6.33 0.46
CA VAL A 75 5.90 -5.62 1.56
C VAL A 75 6.37 -4.28 1.03
N ILE A 76 5.93 -3.21 1.68
CA ILE A 76 6.29 -1.83 1.33
C ILE A 76 6.94 -1.23 2.55
N VAL A 77 8.21 -0.89 2.46
CA VAL A 77 8.99 -0.46 3.63
C VAL A 77 9.92 0.71 3.31
N GLY A 78 10.12 1.53 4.32
CA GLY A 78 11.09 2.61 4.29
C GLY A 78 10.48 3.95 3.94
N CYS A 79 11.30 4.98 4.06
CA CYS A 79 10.91 6.35 3.73
C CYS A 79 10.88 6.53 2.21
N ILE A 80 9.85 5.97 1.61
CA ILE A 80 9.63 6.02 0.16
C ILE A 80 8.30 6.67 -0.14
N LYS A 81 8.18 7.15 -1.36
CA LYS A 81 6.94 7.72 -1.86
C LYS A 81 6.40 6.87 -3.00
N ILE A 82 5.21 6.36 -2.83
CA ILE A 82 4.48 5.67 -3.89
C ILE A 82 3.48 6.65 -4.47
N GLY A 83 3.56 6.86 -5.77
CA GLY A 83 2.67 7.79 -6.48
C GLY A 83 1.23 7.31 -6.50
N SER A 84 0.41 8.01 -7.26
CA SER A 84 -0.99 7.70 -7.45
C SER A 84 -1.20 6.86 -8.70
N ASN A 85 -2.31 6.10 -8.74
CA ASN A 85 -2.62 5.22 -9.85
C ASN A 85 -1.51 4.19 -10.07
N VAL A 86 -1.21 3.45 -9.01
CA VAL A 86 -0.16 2.43 -9.00
C VAL A 86 -0.77 1.08 -8.64
N LEU A 87 -0.42 0.06 -9.41
CA LEU A 87 -0.77 -1.31 -9.08
C LEU A 87 0.50 -2.05 -8.65
N ILE A 88 0.47 -2.57 -7.43
CA ILE A 88 1.56 -3.37 -6.89
C ILE A 88 1.13 -4.83 -6.96
N ALA A 89 1.78 -5.60 -7.81
CA ALA A 89 1.45 -7.00 -8.03
C ALA A 89 1.73 -7.83 -6.78
N HIS A 90 1.11 -9.01 -6.71
CA HIS A 90 1.28 -9.93 -5.58
C HIS A 90 2.76 -10.23 -5.31
N ASN A 91 3.10 -10.37 -4.03
CA ASN A 91 4.44 -10.75 -3.58
C ASN A 91 5.55 -9.82 -4.06
N SER A 92 5.27 -8.53 -4.13
CA SER A 92 6.27 -7.53 -4.47
C SER A 92 6.95 -7.02 -3.22
N PHE A 93 8.24 -6.73 -3.33
CA PHE A 93 9.01 -6.07 -2.27
C PHE A 93 9.39 -4.67 -2.73
N VAL A 94 8.79 -3.64 -2.11
CA VAL A 94 8.91 -2.27 -2.56
C VAL A 94 9.67 -1.45 -1.51
N ASN A 95 10.87 -1.04 -1.87
CA ASN A 95 11.71 -0.18 -1.01
C ASN A 95 12.35 0.95 -1.80
N ILE A 96 11.71 1.35 -2.89
CA ILE A 96 12.15 2.48 -3.73
C ILE A 96 10.94 3.34 -4.06
N ASP A 97 11.19 4.59 -4.44
CA ASP A 97 10.11 5.48 -4.88
C ASP A 97 9.47 4.95 -6.15
N ILE A 98 8.16 5.08 -6.23
CA ILE A 98 7.37 4.63 -7.38
C ILE A 98 6.65 5.85 -7.97
N PRO A 99 6.85 6.14 -9.25
CA PRO A 99 6.14 7.25 -9.89
C PRO A 99 4.66 6.93 -10.10
N ASP A 100 3.88 7.98 -10.39
CA ASP A 100 2.47 7.80 -10.76
C ASP A 100 2.35 6.91 -12.00
N PHE A 101 1.20 6.26 -12.14
CA PHE A 101 0.86 5.44 -13.30
C PHE A 101 1.88 4.33 -13.54
N SER A 102 2.09 3.51 -12.52
CA SER A 102 3.07 2.42 -12.56
C SER A 102 2.46 1.08 -12.23
N LEU A 103 2.97 0.06 -12.89
CA LEU A 103 2.81 -1.34 -12.48
C LEU A 103 4.13 -1.78 -11.85
N VAL A 104 4.04 -2.28 -10.62
CA VAL A 104 5.21 -2.70 -9.83
C VAL A 104 5.12 -4.19 -9.59
N LEU A 105 6.21 -4.92 -9.81
CA LEU A 105 6.22 -6.37 -9.60
C LEU A 105 7.57 -6.91 -9.19
N GLY A 106 7.55 -7.88 -8.31
CA GLY A 106 8.70 -8.72 -7.99
C GLY A 106 9.56 -8.29 -6.82
N ASN A 107 10.65 -9.04 -6.63
CA ASN A 107 11.66 -8.80 -5.60
C ASN A 107 13.03 -9.14 -6.15
N PRO A 108 13.94 -8.18 -6.41
CA PRO A 108 13.68 -6.74 -6.31
C PRO A 108 12.60 -6.29 -7.29
N CYS A 109 11.84 -5.29 -6.91
CA CYS A 109 10.71 -4.88 -7.73
C CYS A 109 11.17 -4.18 -9.02
N ARG A 110 10.36 -4.38 -10.05
CA ARG A 110 10.51 -3.69 -11.34
C ARG A 110 9.31 -2.78 -11.55
N ILE A 111 9.54 -1.68 -12.23
CA ILE A 111 8.53 -0.66 -12.48
C ILE A 111 8.28 -0.58 -13.97
N LEU A 112 7.00 -0.70 -14.35
CA LEU A 112 6.55 -0.50 -15.71
C LEU A 112 5.57 0.65 -15.73
N SER A 113 5.73 1.56 -16.69
CA SER A 113 4.78 2.65 -16.87
C SER A 113 3.50 2.13 -17.51
N LYS A 114 2.35 2.50 -16.94
CA LYS A 114 1.03 2.09 -17.43
C LYS A 114 0.06 3.25 -17.33
N GLU A 115 -0.80 3.41 -18.32
CA GLU A 115 -1.78 4.50 -18.33
C GLU A 115 -2.83 4.33 -17.24
N ASN A 116 -3.42 3.14 -17.14
CA ASN A 116 -4.45 2.82 -16.16
C ASN A 116 -4.17 1.48 -15.47
N PRO A 117 -3.13 1.40 -14.62
CA PRO A 117 -2.72 0.11 -14.06
C PRO A 117 -3.77 -0.52 -13.14
N CYS A 118 -4.59 0.29 -12.49
CA CYS A 118 -5.60 -0.20 -11.55
C CYS A 118 -6.98 -0.44 -12.20
N ASP A 119 -7.09 -0.28 -13.50
CA ASP A 119 -8.34 -0.51 -14.20
C ASP A 119 -8.77 -1.97 -14.04
N GLY A 120 -9.99 -2.18 -13.58
CA GLY A 120 -10.50 -3.51 -13.24
C GLY A 120 -10.14 -4.00 -11.86
N TYR A 121 -9.26 -3.32 -11.14
CA TYR A 121 -8.84 -3.68 -9.78
C TYR A 121 -9.44 -2.77 -8.72
N ILE A 122 -9.55 -1.49 -9.01
CA ILE A 122 -10.17 -0.53 -8.10
C ILE A 122 -11.48 -0.08 -8.70
N ASN A 123 -12.59 -0.49 -8.08
CA ASN A 123 -13.93 -0.25 -8.59
C ASN A 123 -14.72 0.77 -7.76
N HIS A 124 -14.26 1.10 -6.56
CA HIS A 124 -14.97 1.98 -5.63
C HIS A 124 -14.19 3.28 -5.47
N ILE A 125 -14.25 4.13 -6.50
CA ILE A 125 -13.51 5.38 -6.53
C ILE A 125 -14.39 6.52 -6.07
N LEU A 126 -13.93 7.26 -5.08
CA LEU A 126 -14.53 8.51 -4.63
C LEU A 126 -14.00 9.63 -5.53
N LYS A 127 -14.89 10.25 -6.25
CA LYS A 127 -14.53 11.36 -7.14
C LYS A 127 -14.77 12.72 -6.48
#